data_b5bda62c082c50f83684872c91b3656c
#
_entry.id   b5bda62c082c50f83684872c91b3656c
#
_cell.length_a   1.000
_cell.length_b   1.000
_cell.length_c   1.000
_cell.angle_alpha   90.00
_cell.angle_beta   90.00
_cell.angle_gamma   90.00
#
_symmetry.space_group_name_H-M   'P 1'
#
loop_
_entity.id
_entity.type
_entity.pdbx_description
1 polymer ?
#
loop_
_entity_poly.entity_id
_entity_poly.type
_entity_poly.pdbx_seq_one_letter_code
_entity_poly.pdbx_strand_id
1 'polypeptide(L)'
;LESMGFKVEADEKRCTVIIEGHGGNIPNKTAGIYVGSAGTAARFLTAFTAMGDGEYVLDSSDQMRKRPMRELLEALESLGAEFTWLGEEYTFPMKVRGILYGRNPVGDVKEKAEIYSDEPEKNRTDISGKVKLNNDKADEPKKKSSNIERINEPKAVALNIDRSSQFLSALLMVLPIAFDDVTIKMTGTREARSYVEMTEQMMKQFGH
;
A
#
# COMPACT_ATOMS: atom_id res chain seq x y z
N LEU A 1 6.39 -4.44 -6.27
CA LEU A 1 7.36 -4.10 -5.21
C LEU A 1 8.74 -3.80 -5.78
N GLU A 2 9.23 -4.58 -6.74
CA GLU A 2 10.56 -4.38 -7.35
C GLU A 2 10.70 -2.98 -7.99
N SER A 3 9.67 -2.49 -8.69
CA SER A 3 9.66 -1.12 -9.24
C SER A 3 9.82 -0.04 -8.16
N MET A 4 9.35 -0.30 -6.95
CA MET A 4 9.54 0.57 -5.78
C MET A 4 10.89 0.38 -5.09
N GLY A 5 11.77 -0.47 -5.63
CA GLY A 5 13.13 -0.71 -5.13
C GLY A 5 13.26 -1.75 -4.02
N PHE A 6 12.18 -2.49 -3.72
CA PHE A 6 12.26 -3.60 -2.78
C PHE A 6 12.95 -4.81 -3.42
N LYS A 7 13.83 -5.44 -2.65
CA LYS A 7 14.40 -6.71 -3.04
C LYS A 7 13.38 -7.82 -2.78
N VAL A 8 12.99 -8.52 -3.84
CA VAL A 8 12.01 -9.62 -3.80
C VAL A 8 12.63 -10.85 -4.43
N GLU A 9 12.66 -11.95 -3.71
CA GLU A 9 13.11 -13.24 -4.20
C GLU A 9 11.94 -14.22 -4.14
N ALA A 10 11.49 -14.73 -5.30
CA ALA A 10 10.40 -15.69 -5.39
C ALA A 10 10.92 -17.05 -5.87
N ASP A 11 10.62 -18.10 -5.11
CA ASP A 11 10.86 -19.50 -5.49
C ASP A 11 9.50 -20.20 -5.70
N GLU A 12 9.07 -20.28 -6.95
CA GLU A 12 7.80 -20.93 -7.31
C GLU A 12 7.75 -22.41 -6.94
N LYS A 13 8.89 -23.12 -7.01
CA LYS A 13 8.96 -24.55 -6.70
C LYS A 13 8.76 -24.81 -5.21
N ARG A 14 9.25 -23.91 -4.36
CA ARG A 14 9.12 -23.99 -2.91
C ARG A 14 7.91 -23.23 -2.39
N CYS A 15 7.16 -22.53 -3.27
CA CYS A 15 6.06 -21.63 -2.88
C CYS A 15 6.51 -20.62 -1.81
N THR A 16 7.69 -20.02 -1.97
CA THR A 16 8.31 -19.13 -1.00
C THR A 16 8.59 -17.79 -1.64
N VAL A 17 8.30 -16.71 -0.91
CA VAL A 17 8.67 -15.33 -1.28
C VAL A 17 9.42 -14.72 -0.12
N ILE A 18 10.59 -14.15 -0.40
CA ILE A 18 11.42 -13.41 0.56
C ILE A 18 11.42 -11.95 0.13
N ILE A 19 11.08 -11.07 1.07
CA ILE A 19 11.07 -9.62 0.84
C ILE A 19 11.94 -8.96 1.90
N GLU A 20 12.90 -8.14 1.47
CA GLU A 20 13.69 -7.32 2.38
C GLU A 20 12.85 -6.11 2.81
N GLY A 21 12.46 -6.08 4.11
CA GLY A 21 11.64 -5.02 4.67
C GLY A 21 12.44 -3.77 5.01
N HIS A 22 11.88 -2.59 4.76
CA HIS A 22 12.50 -1.29 5.00
C HIS A 22 11.75 -0.45 6.05
N GLY A 23 10.95 -1.08 6.93
CA GLY A 23 10.26 -0.40 8.04
C GLY A 23 9.31 0.73 7.57
N GLY A 24 8.61 0.52 6.46
CA GLY A 24 7.69 1.50 5.88
C GLY A 24 8.34 2.48 4.88
N ASN A 25 9.67 2.55 4.83
CA ASN A 25 10.36 3.37 3.84
C ASN A 25 10.32 2.71 2.45
N ILE A 26 9.88 3.45 1.45
CA ILE A 26 9.90 2.99 0.05
C ILE A 26 11.25 3.40 -0.55
N PRO A 27 12.09 2.44 -1.00
CA PRO A 27 13.45 2.75 -1.45
C PRO A 27 13.50 3.74 -2.62
N ASN A 28 12.76 3.47 -3.70
CA ASN A 28 12.66 4.39 -4.83
C ASN A 28 11.58 5.44 -4.56
N LYS A 29 11.93 6.71 -4.67
CA LYS A 29 11.00 7.82 -4.43
C LYS A 29 10.10 8.13 -5.62
N THR A 30 10.38 7.51 -6.75
CA THR A 30 9.56 7.56 -7.97
C THR A 30 9.45 6.16 -8.56
N ALA A 31 8.23 5.75 -8.92
CA ALA A 31 8.00 4.48 -9.61
C ALA A 31 6.67 4.45 -10.37
N GLY A 32 6.64 3.68 -11.46
CA GLY A 32 5.41 3.23 -12.07
C GLY A 32 4.98 1.89 -11.47
N ILE A 33 3.71 1.76 -11.09
CA ILE A 33 3.14 0.59 -10.43
C ILE A 33 1.92 0.13 -11.19
N TYR A 34 1.97 -1.04 -11.80
CA TYR A 34 0.83 -1.65 -12.46
C TYR A 34 0.26 -2.78 -11.60
N VAL A 35 -1.01 -2.65 -11.21
CA VAL A 35 -1.68 -3.58 -10.29
C VAL A 35 -2.56 -4.62 -10.99
N GLY A 36 -2.67 -4.58 -12.32
CA GLY A 36 -3.52 -5.47 -13.10
C GLY A 36 -4.97 -5.43 -12.62
N SER A 37 -5.61 -6.60 -12.49
CA SER A 37 -6.98 -6.75 -12.00
C SER A 37 -7.08 -7.05 -10.50
N ALA A 38 -5.94 -7.03 -9.78
CA ALA A 38 -5.85 -7.44 -8.39
C ALA A 38 -6.37 -6.35 -7.43
N GLY A 39 -7.63 -6.44 -7.03
CA GLY A 39 -8.29 -5.43 -6.19
C GLY A 39 -7.61 -5.20 -4.83
N THR A 40 -7.04 -6.23 -4.21
CA THR A 40 -6.28 -6.11 -2.96
C THR A 40 -4.98 -5.34 -3.18
N ALA A 41 -4.21 -5.71 -4.21
CA ALA A 41 -2.97 -5.01 -4.56
C ALA A 41 -3.25 -3.53 -4.89
N ALA A 42 -4.31 -3.24 -5.67
CA ALA A 42 -4.71 -1.90 -6.01
C ALA A 42 -4.93 -1.02 -4.77
N ARG A 43 -5.68 -1.51 -3.79
CA ARG A 43 -6.03 -0.75 -2.58
C ARG A 43 -4.86 -0.60 -1.62
N PHE A 44 -4.13 -1.70 -1.40
CA PHE A 44 -3.03 -1.71 -0.43
C PHE A 44 -1.81 -0.94 -0.92
N LEU A 45 -1.44 -1.06 -2.21
CA LEU A 45 -0.33 -0.29 -2.77
C LEU A 45 -0.66 1.19 -2.91
N THR A 46 -1.91 1.55 -3.24
CA THR A 46 -2.35 2.95 -3.22
C THR A 46 -2.21 3.55 -1.81
N ALA A 47 -2.71 2.87 -0.78
CA ALA A 47 -2.58 3.34 0.59
C ALA A 47 -1.11 3.39 1.04
N PHE A 48 -0.30 2.41 0.67
CA PHE A 48 1.12 2.35 1.01
C PHE A 48 1.92 3.50 0.39
N THR A 49 1.73 3.76 -0.90
CA THR A 49 2.40 4.89 -1.58
C THR A 49 1.93 6.24 -1.06
N ALA A 50 0.64 6.37 -0.70
CA ALA A 50 0.09 7.58 -0.11
C ALA A 50 0.69 7.92 1.27
N MET A 51 1.16 6.92 2.04
CA MET A 51 1.84 7.15 3.32
C MET A 51 3.36 7.34 3.17
N GLY A 52 3.90 7.20 1.97
CA GLY A 52 5.33 7.33 1.70
C GLY A 52 5.81 8.78 1.55
N ASP A 53 7.08 8.91 1.19
CA ASP A 53 7.78 10.18 0.98
C ASP A 53 8.15 10.42 -0.51
N GLY A 54 7.54 9.66 -1.42
CA GLY A 54 7.79 9.69 -2.85
C GLY A 54 6.58 10.14 -3.68
N GLU A 55 6.78 10.07 -5.00
CA GLU A 55 5.76 10.35 -6.00
C GLU A 55 5.66 9.17 -6.98
N TYR A 56 4.47 8.60 -7.12
CA TYR A 56 4.26 7.34 -7.81
C TYR A 56 3.13 7.44 -8.84
N VAL A 57 3.28 6.77 -9.98
CA VAL A 57 2.19 6.59 -10.94
C VAL A 57 1.62 5.19 -10.77
N LEU A 58 0.34 5.10 -10.43
CA LEU A 58 -0.36 3.83 -10.33
C LEU A 58 -1.31 3.66 -11.51
N ASP A 59 -1.27 2.47 -12.10
CA ASP A 59 -2.19 2.08 -13.18
C ASP A 59 -2.70 0.65 -12.99
N SER A 60 -3.77 0.32 -13.71
CA SER A 60 -4.45 -0.97 -13.58
C SER A 60 -5.10 -1.39 -14.90
N SER A 61 -5.64 -2.61 -14.93
CA SER A 61 -6.49 -3.07 -16.03
C SER A 61 -7.80 -2.29 -16.09
N ASP A 62 -8.44 -2.26 -17.26
CA ASP A 62 -9.76 -1.65 -17.46
C ASP A 62 -10.84 -2.20 -16.52
N GLN A 63 -10.73 -3.48 -16.17
CA GLN A 63 -11.64 -4.10 -15.21
C GLN A 63 -11.46 -3.50 -13.80
N MET A 64 -10.23 -3.20 -13.39
CA MET A 64 -9.97 -2.61 -12.07
C MET A 64 -10.33 -1.13 -12.03
N ARG A 65 -10.17 -0.39 -13.13
CA ARG A 65 -10.56 1.03 -13.25
C ARG A 65 -12.05 1.24 -12.94
N LYS A 66 -12.90 0.25 -13.24
CA LYS A 66 -14.36 0.29 -12.97
C LYS A 66 -14.74 -0.04 -11.52
N ARG A 67 -13.78 -0.44 -10.69
CA ARG A 67 -14.06 -0.82 -9.29
C ARG A 67 -13.98 0.39 -8.36
N PRO A 68 -14.80 0.43 -7.29
CA PRO A 68 -14.82 1.57 -6.38
C PRO A 68 -13.48 1.74 -5.66
N MET A 69 -12.98 2.97 -5.66
CA MET A 69 -11.76 3.42 -4.97
C MET A 69 -11.99 4.73 -4.21
N ARG A 70 -13.05 5.48 -4.52
CA ARG A 70 -13.30 6.84 -4.05
C ARG A 70 -13.19 6.97 -2.53
N GLU A 71 -13.84 6.12 -1.77
CA GLU A 71 -13.89 6.23 -0.31
C GLU A 71 -12.49 6.10 0.34
N LEU A 72 -11.64 5.23 -0.23
CA LEU A 72 -10.25 5.10 0.20
C LEU A 72 -9.45 6.35 -0.18
N LEU A 73 -9.60 6.83 -1.40
CA LEU A 73 -8.85 7.97 -1.91
C LEU A 73 -9.21 9.25 -1.17
N GLU A 74 -10.49 9.52 -0.93
CA GLU A 74 -10.95 10.65 -0.11
C GLU A 74 -10.40 10.59 1.33
N ALA A 75 -10.34 9.38 1.92
CA ALA A 75 -9.75 9.20 3.24
C ALA A 75 -8.24 9.54 3.23
N LEU A 76 -7.50 9.08 2.22
CA LEU A 76 -6.07 9.37 2.07
C LEU A 76 -5.81 10.86 1.79
N GLU A 77 -6.64 11.52 0.97
CA GLU A 77 -6.59 12.98 0.75
C GLU A 77 -6.81 13.75 2.05
N SER A 78 -7.80 13.35 2.86
CA SER A 78 -8.07 13.99 4.15
C SER A 78 -6.92 13.87 5.14
N LEU A 79 -6.06 12.86 4.98
CA LEU A 79 -4.84 12.67 5.76
C LEU A 79 -3.65 13.48 5.20
N GLY A 80 -3.76 14.00 3.98
CA GLY A 80 -2.77 14.88 3.36
C GLY A 80 -2.00 14.27 2.18
N ALA A 81 -2.40 13.12 1.67
CA ALA A 81 -1.88 12.63 0.39
C ALA A 81 -2.44 13.45 -0.77
N GLU A 82 -1.65 13.65 -1.81
CA GLU A 82 -2.07 14.38 -3.01
C GLU A 82 -2.24 13.42 -4.18
N PHE A 83 -3.37 13.55 -4.90
CA PHE A 83 -3.65 12.77 -6.09
C PHE A 83 -3.78 13.67 -7.31
N THR A 84 -3.19 13.26 -8.43
CA THR A 84 -3.40 13.85 -9.74
C THR A 84 -4.01 12.79 -10.65
N TRP A 85 -5.23 13.03 -11.12
CA TRP A 85 -5.96 12.11 -11.98
C TRP A 85 -5.40 12.20 -13.41
N LEU A 86 -4.97 11.06 -13.96
CA LEU A 86 -4.49 10.97 -15.34
C LEU A 86 -5.60 10.50 -16.30
N GLY A 87 -6.78 10.25 -15.75
CA GLY A 87 -8.01 9.86 -16.44
C GLY A 87 -9.22 10.38 -15.68
N GLU A 88 -10.19 9.51 -15.40
CA GLU A 88 -11.38 9.82 -14.61
C GLU A 88 -11.03 9.97 -13.13
N GLU A 89 -11.66 10.94 -12.44
CA GLU A 89 -11.44 11.19 -11.02
C GLU A 89 -11.75 9.96 -10.15
N TYR A 90 -10.91 9.74 -9.14
CA TYR A 90 -10.99 8.61 -8.19
C TYR A 90 -10.88 7.24 -8.83
N THR A 91 -10.21 7.17 -9.99
CA THR A 91 -9.90 5.92 -10.67
C THR A 91 -8.44 5.88 -11.13
N PHE A 92 -7.97 4.70 -11.56
CA PHE A 92 -6.71 4.56 -12.28
C PHE A 92 -6.85 5.04 -13.74
N PRO A 93 -5.78 5.53 -14.37
CA PRO A 93 -4.46 5.79 -13.78
C PRO A 93 -4.44 7.10 -12.99
N MET A 94 -3.57 7.14 -11.98
CA MET A 94 -3.39 8.30 -11.11
C MET A 94 -1.95 8.45 -10.66
N LYS A 95 -1.54 9.70 -10.39
CA LYS A 95 -0.29 10.03 -9.73
C LYS A 95 -0.56 10.26 -8.25
N VAL A 96 0.25 9.68 -7.39
CA VAL A 96 0.15 9.78 -5.93
C VAL A 96 1.40 10.43 -5.40
N ARG A 97 1.26 11.52 -4.65
CA ARG A 97 2.32 12.09 -3.84
C ARG A 97 2.03 11.78 -2.37
N GLY A 98 2.99 11.11 -1.74
CA GLY A 98 2.81 10.65 -0.36
C GLY A 98 2.83 11.77 0.65
N ILE A 99 2.18 11.56 1.80
CA ILE A 99 2.03 12.55 2.88
C ILE A 99 3.36 12.97 3.51
N LEU A 100 4.39 12.12 3.43
CA LEU A 100 5.73 12.41 3.94
C LEU A 100 6.64 13.06 2.88
N TYR A 101 6.12 13.35 1.68
CA TYR A 101 6.87 13.98 0.61
C TYR A 101 7.47 15.32 1.05
N GLY A 102 8.79 15.45 0.87
CA GLY A 102 9.53 16.65 1.28
C GLY A 102 9.80 16.80 2.78
N ARG A 103 9.28 15.91 3.63
CA ARG A 103 9.58 15.90 5.07
C ARG A 103 10.91 15.22 5.38
N ASN A 104 11.28 14.22 4.57
CA ASN A 104 12.55 13.51 4.67
C ASN A 104 13.39 13.81 3.42
N PRO A 105 14.19 14.89 3.39
CA PRO A 105 15.01 15.21 2.23
C PRO A 105 16.15 14.18 2.10
N VAL A 106 15.90 13.12 1.34
CA VAL A 106 16.97 12.25 0.83
C VAL A 106 17.40 12.83 -0.51
N GLY A 107 18.72 13.07 -0.63
CA GLY A 107 19.36 13.80 -1.70
C GLY A 107 18.85 13.52 -3.12
N ASP A 108 19.03 14.53 -3.98
CA ASP A 108 18.61 14.62 -5.38
C ASP A 108 18.57 13.30 -6.15
N VAL A 109 17.38 12.77 -6.36
CA VAL A 109 17.15 11.67 -7.31
C VAL A 109 16.65 12.27 -8.62
N LYS A 110 17.50 12.22 -9.65
CA LYS A 110 17.14 12.63 -11.00
C LYS A 110 15.99 11.79 -11.54
N GLU A 111 14.98 12.50 -11.95
CA GLU A 111 13.74 12.03 -12.57
C GLU A 111 13.96 11.16 -13.81
N LYS A 112 13.42 9.92 -13.80
CA LYS A 112 12.95 9.21 -14.99
C LYS A 112 11.81 8.29 -14.60
N ALA A 113 10.58 8.78 -14.69
CA ALA A 113 9.40 7.92 -14.70
C ALA A 113 9.15 7.48 -16.16
N GLU A 114 9.45 6.24 -16.48
CA GLU A 114 9.00 5.63 -17.73
C GLU A 114 7.55 5.17 -17.55
N ILE A 115 6.67 5.72 -18.38
CA ILE A 115 5.26 5.31 -18.45
C ILE A 115 5.22 3.96 -19.19
N TYR A 116 4.79 2.91 -18.50
CA TYR A 116 4.58 1.61 -19.15
C TYR A 116 3.37 1.69 -20.08
N SER A 117 3.62 1.44 -21.38
CA SER A 117 2.60 1.21 -22.39
C SER A 117 2.17 -0.26 -22.39
N ASP A 118 0.87 -0.47 -22.59
CA ASP A 118 0.20 -1.78 -22.62
C ASP A 118 0.93 -2.84 -23.46
N GLU A 119 1.35 -3.94 -22.80
CA GLU A 119 1.56 -5.22 -23.46
C GLU A 119 0.52 -6.25 -23.02
N PRO A 120 -0.01 -7.06 -23.95
CA PRO A 120 -1.15 -7.95 -23.65
C PRO A 120 -0.75 -9.17 -22.80
N GLU A 121 -1.57 -9.45 -21.80
CA GLU A 121 -1.54 -10.65 -20.96
C GLU A 121 -1.50 -11.94 -21.78
N LYS A 122 -0.35 -12.60 -21.86
CA LYS A 122 -0.26 -14.01 -22.20
C LYS A 122 0.40 -14.80 -21.08
N ASN A 123 -0.38 -15.72 -20.53
CA ASN A 123 -0.01 -16.80 -19.59
C ASN A 123 0.20 -16.41 -18.12
N ARG A 124 -0.87 -16.48 -17.34
CA ARG A 124 -0.80 -16.76 -15.89
C ARG A 124 -1.59 -18.01 -15.57
N THR A 125 -0.88 -19.07 -15.19
CA THR A 125 -1.43 -20.25 -14.55
C THR A 125 -1.78 -19.95 -13.10
N ASP A 126 -2.95 -20.38 -12.69
CA ASP A 126 -3.54 -20.26 -11.35
C ASP A 126 -2.65 -20.99 -10.30
N ILE A 127 -2.19 -20.26 -9.28
CA ILE A 127 -1.38 -20.84 -8.20
C ILE A 127 -2.22 -20.84 -6.91
N SER A 128 -2.94 -21.95 -6.65
CA SER A 128 -3.50 -22.25 -5.34
C SER A 128 -2.45 -22.97 -4.47
N GLY A 129 -1.62 -22.21 -3.77
CA GLY A 129 -0.59 -22.72 -2.86
C GLY A 129 -0.87 -22.44 -1.40
N LYS A 130 -0.82 -23.45 -0.54
CA LYS A 130 -0.92 -23.34 0.91
C LYS A 130 0.38 -22.73 1.46
N VAL A 131 0.29 -21.56 2.09
CA VAL A 131 1.39 -20.94 2.83
C VAL A 131 1.64 -21.75 4.11
N LYS A 132 2.80 -22.39 4.24
CA LYS A 132 3.30 -22.92 5.51
C LYS A 132 4.20 -21.86 6.14
N LEU A 133 3.78 -21.30 7.28
CA LEU A 133 4.63 -20.51 8.14
C LEU A 133 5.56 -21.46 8.91
N ASN A 134 6.85 -21.45 8.59
CA ASN A 134 7.86 -22.11 9.41
C ASN A 134 8.13 -21.25 10.64
N ASN A 135 7.70 -21.72 11.82
CA ASN A 135 8.05 -21.17 13.14
C ASN A 135 9.45 -21.67 13.55
N ASP A 136 10.47 -21.35 12.80
CA ASP A 136 11.82 -21.42 13.32
C ASP A 136 12.09 -20.15 14.12
N LYS A 137 12.56 -20.33 15.36
CA LYS A 137 12.86 -19.27 16.33
C LYS A 137 13.70 -18.20 15.64
N ALA A 138 13.06 -17.15 15.19
CA ALA A 138 13.74 -15.95 14.72
C ALA A 138 14.34 -15.26 15.95
N ASP A 139 15.64 -14.99 15.91
CA ASP A 139 16.29 -14.01 16.78
C ASP A 139 15.46 -12.73 16.78
N GLU A 140 15.31 -12.10 17.94
CA GLU A 140 14.56 -10.85 18.08
C GLU A 140 15.01 -9.87 16.98
N PRO A 141 14.12 -9.34 16.17
CA PRO A 141 14.50 -8.41 15.11
C PRO A 141 15.08 -7.17 15.78
N LYS A 142 16.39 -6.94 15.62
CA LYS A 142 17.00 -5.66 15.96
C LYS A 142 16.18 -4.59 15.30
N LYS A 143 15.45 -3.75 16.07
CA LYS A 143 14.72 -2.58 15.61
C LYS A 143 15.69 -1.72 14.78
N LYS A 144 15.72 -1.92 13.46
CA LYS A 144 16.26 -0.92 12.56
C LYS A 144 15.35 0.28 12.69
N SER A 145 15.78 1.32 13.37
CA SER A 145 15.08 2.59 13.47
C SER A 145 14.81 3.05 12.04
N SER A 146 13.55 3.08 11.66
CA SER A 146 13.13 3.73 10.42
C SER A 146 13.44 5.21 10.60
N ASN A 147 14.27 5.79 9.71
CA ASN A 147 14.55 7.24 9.72
C ASN A 147 13.37 8.08 9.21
N ILE A 148 12.16 7.54 9.26
CA ILE A 148 10.94 8.23 8.87
C ILE A 148 10.48 9.09 10.03
N GLU A 149 10.46 10.40 9.83
CA GLU A 149 9.86 11.34 10.78
C GLU A 149 8.33 11.25 10.68
N ARG A 150 7.71 10.67 11.71
CA ARG A 150 6.25 10.50 11.79
C ARG A 150 5.56 11.81 12.14
N ILE A 151 4.27 11.85 11.84
CA ILE A 151 3.40 12.98 12.18
C ILE A 151 2.84 12.72 13.58
N ASN A 152 3.25 13.55 14.55
CA ASN A 152 2.85 13.43 15.95
C ASN A 152 1.48 14.10 16.25
N GLU A 153 0.95 14.89 15.32
CA GLU A 153 -0.37 15.51 15.49
C GLU A 153 -1.46 14.45 15.36
N PRO A 154 -2.36 14.30 16.37
CA PRO A 154 -3.47 13.36 16.27
C PRO A 154 -4.36 13.67 15.07
N LYS A 155 -4.66 12.68 14.28
CA LYS A 155 -5.53 12.79 13.11
C LYS A 155 -6.80 11.96 13.29
N ALA A 156 -7.87 12.38 12.66
CA ALA A 156 -9.09 11.59 12.55
C ALA A 156 -9.52 11.52 11.09
N VAL A 157 -9.83 10.32 10.62
CA VAL A 157 -10.31 10.09 9.27
C VAL A 157 -11.63 9.35 9.29
N ALA A 158 -12.59 9.80 8.48
CA ALA A 158 -13.86 9.11 8.28
C ALA A 158 -13.72 8.15 7.09
N LEU A 159 -14.21 6.91 7.24
CA LEU A 159 -14.15 5.90 6.20
C LEU A 159 -15.47 5.16 6.07
N ASN A 160 -16.08 5.22 4.89
CA ASN A 160 -17.23 4.38 4.55
C ASN A 160 -16.74 3.03 4.01
N ILE A 161 -17.18 1.95 4.65
CA ILE A 161 -16.76 0.58 4.30
C ILE A 161 -17.85 -0.21 3.56
N ASP A 162 -18.98 0.38 3.22
CA ASP A 162 -20.10 -0.31 2.58
C ASP A 162 -19.73 -0.95 1.23
N ARG A 163 -18.83 -0.32 0.49
CA ARG A 163 -18.36 -0.82 -0.81
C ARG A 163 -17.21 -1.81 -0.70
N SER A 164 -16.34 -1.68 0.32
CA SER A 164 -15.21 -2.59 0.48
C SER A 164 -14.60 -2.54 1.88
N SER A 165 -14.53 -3.69 2.54
CA SER A 165 -13.77 -3.86 3.78
C SER A 165 -12.24 -3.72 3.60
N GLN A 166 -11.75 -3.90 2.35
CA GLN A 166 -10.33 -3.76 2.03
C GLN A 166 -9.82 -2.33 2.24
N PHE A 167 -10.70 -1.32 2.18
CA PHE A 167 -10.33 0.07 2.48
C PHE A 167 -9.85 0.22 3.92
N LEU A 168 -10.58 -0.36 4.87
CA LEU A 168 -10.20 -0.33 6.28
C LEU A 168 -8.91 -1.14 6.54
N SER A 169 -8.80 -2.34 5.98
CA SER A 169 -7.59 -3.16 6.11
C SER A 169 -6.36 -2.44 5.53
N ALA A 170 -6.50 -1.74 4.40
CA ALA A 170 -5.42 -0.97 3.80
C ALA A 170 -4.96 0.15 4.75
N LEU A 171 -5.88 0.94 5.30
CA LEU A 171 -5.54 2.03 6.23
C LEU A 171 -4.91 1.50 7.52
N LEU A 172 -5.47 0.45 8.15
CA LEU A 172 -4.91 -0.13 9.37
C LEU A 172 -3.44 -0.52 9.22
N MET A 173 -3.07 -1.13 8.08
CA MET A 173 -1.70 -1.56 7.84
C MET A 173 -0.72 -0.42 7.56
N VAL A 174 -1.18 0.70 6.99
CA VAL A 174 -0.25 1.74 6.52
C VAL A 174 -0.21 2.97 7.42
N LEU A 175 -1.26 3.29 8.17
CA LEU A 175 -1.29 4.48 9.02
C LEU A 175 -0.15 4.53 10.04
N PRO A 176 0.27 3.41 10.68
CA PRO A 176 1.39 3.40 11.60
C PRO A 176 2.74 3.76 10.97
N ILE A 177 2.83 3.81 9.63
CA ILE A 177 4.05 4.25 8.93
C ILE A 177 4.25 5.76 9.09
N ALA A 178 3.18 6.53 8.91
CA ALA A 178 3.25 8.00 8.84
C ALA A 178 2.78 8.71 10.12
N PHE A 179 1.98 8.07 10.95
CA PHE A 179 1.36 8.70 12.13
C PHE A 179 1.65 7.92 13.40
N ASP A 180 1.78 8.66 14.52
CA ASP A 180 1.84 8.05 15.85
C ASP A 180 0.45 7.79 16.42
N ASP A 181 -0.53 8.66 16.13
CA ASP A 181 -1.92 8.53 16.58
C ASP A 181 -2.91 8.91 15.47
N VAL A 182 -3.77 7.94 15.09
CA VAL A 182 -4.84 8.17 14.12
C VAL A 182 -6.11 7.45 14.55
N THR A 183 -7.21 8.19 14.60
CA THR A 183 -8.54 7.63 14.84
C THR A 183 -9.29 7.43 13.53
N ILE A 184 -9.68 6.17 13.22
CA ILE A 184 -10.57 5.88 12.08
C ILE A 184 -12.01 5.84 12.57
N LYS A 185 -12.84 6.76 12.08
CA LYS A 185 -14.30 6.78 12.30
C LYS A 185 -14.97 6.02 11.16
N MET A 186 -15.39 4.80 11.45
CA MET A 186 -16.13 4.01 10.46
C MET A 186 -17.54 4.57 10.28
N THR A 187 -17.96 4.71 9.04
CA THR A 187 -19.32 5.10 8.62
C THR A 187 -19.88 4.02 7.71
N GLY A 188 -21.22 3.98 7.56
CA GLY A 188 -21.90 2.97 6.77
C GLY A 188 -22.58 1.90 7.63
N THR A 189 -23.24 0.96 6.97
CA THR A 189 -24.10 -0.07 7.58
C THR A 189 -23.45 -1.46 7.61
N ARG A 190 -22.40 -1.66 6.82
CA ARG A 190 -21.75 -2.96 6.64
C ARG A 190 -20.92 -3.36 7.86
N GLU A 191 -21.18 -4.54 8.38
CA GLU A 191 -20.31 -5.17 9.36
C GLU A 191 -19.15 -5.88 8.66
N ALA A 192 -17.92 -5.41 8.90
CA ALA A 192 -16.70 -5.98 8.33
C ALA A 192 -15.76 -6.57 9.40
N ARG A 193 -16.31 -6.91 10.57
CA ARG A 193 -15.52 -7.30 11.76
C ARG A 193 -14.51 -8.40 11.49
N SER A 194 -14.89 -9.47 10.80
CA SER A 194 -14.00 -10.61 10.54
C SER A 194 -12.74 -10.24 9.76
N TYR A 195 -12.83 -9.33 8.79
CA TYR A 195 -11.65 -8.88 8.03
C TYR A 195 -10.77 -7.92 8.84
N VAL A 196 -11.39 -7.10 9.69
CA VAL A 196 -10.67 -6.20 10.60
C VAL A 196 -9.90 -7.01 11.62
N GLU A 197 -10.56 -7.95 12.30
CA GLU A 197 -9.96 -8.84 13.28
C GLU A 197 -8.81 -9.65 12.70
N MET A 198 -8.96 -10.16 11.46
CA MET A 198 -7.90 -10.87 10.76
C MET A 198 -6.70 -9.95 10.48
N THR A 199 -6.94 -8.70 10.07
CA THR A 199 -5.88 -7.71 9.83
C THR A 199 -5.16 -7.36 11.13
N GLU A 200 -5.90 -7.09 12.22
CA GLU A 200 -5.33 -6.81 13.55
C GLU A 200 -4.50 -7.99 14.09
N GLN A 201 -5.01 -9.22 13.95
CA GLN A 201 -4.27 -10.40 14.37
C GLN A 201 -2.96 -10.56 13.59
N MET A 202 -2.99 -10.30 12.29
CA MET A 202 -1.80 -10.34 11.45
C MET A 202 -0.80 -9.26 11.90
N MET A 203 -1.24 -8.02 12.11
CA MET A 203 -0.37 -6.94 12.59
C MET A 203 0.28 -7.26 13.93
N LYS A 204 -0.49 -7.84 14.87
CA LYS A 204 0.05 -8.30 16.16
C LYS A 204 1.14 -9.37 16.02
N GLN A 205 1.03 -10.29 15.04
CA GLN A 205 2.06 -11.29 14.76
C GLN A 205 3.36 -10.65 14.26
N PHE A 206 3.28 -9.48 13.63
CA PHE A 206 4.44 -8.71 13.15
C PHE A 206 4.91 -7.65 14.16
N GLY A 207 4.35 -7.61 15.38
CA GLY A 207 4.81 -6.73 16.47
C GLY A 207 4.20 -5.33 16.45
N HIS A 208 3.02 -5.16 15.86
CA HIS A 208 2.25 -3.90 15.83
C HIS A 208 1.00 -3.98 16.71
#